data_904d1a9ac1b89336f15a2187aa543194
#
_entry.id   904d1a9ac1b89336f15a2187aa543194
#
_cell.length_a   1.000
_cell.length_b   1.000
_cell.length_c   1.000
_cell.angle_alpha   90.00
_cell.angle_beta   90.00
_cell.angle_gamma   90.00
#
_symmetry.space_group_name_H-M   'P 1'
#
loop_
_entity.id
_entity.type
_entity.pdbx_description
1 polymer ?
#
loop_
_entity_poly.entity_id
_entity_poly.type
_entity_poly.pdbx_seq_one_letter_code
_entity_poly.pdbx_strand_id
1 'polypeptide(L)'
;MKKCYFLVLLSIVLLQGTSYAQTSSLVSMGSNGRLVYTADIKGNTVPDFSAVGYMNSEVPIPTVGIVLTVNPVAGDNLANVQNAINQVAAMPLDANGFRGAILFNAGTYNISDTVTITASGIVLRGVGYNGSGTNFIATKTSQYTLFTFAGASGTAYNSLSSTRKAITDLYVPIGTKQITVASGHSFAIGDKVFVRRIPNDAWISLLGMNLLSTIDPLAVNWTASAYDMDSERKIMNINGNGITLDAPIMDIIDPVYSTGELVKFTDNRIQKCGIENMRISSIYASPTDENHGWEAVSFDNIYNGWAKNLEAYYFGYSAVHINSKASFITVDSCKMLDAKSIIDGGRRYSFNVDGQRSLVQNCTTRNGRHDYVNGSRTCGPNVFYNSTATIQNSDIGPHHRWATGILFDNLTGNGSMDVQNRLVMGSGHGWSGGQIMFWNCNAVKMIIQDPPGDAINWAIGCISPNITGVGDATTEPIGVIQSQGTSIAAIPSLYMAQLNDRLAFLLNTQPNFISDNNLFVIVPNPAKSQITIHLNQPFISNSTISIFNVNGQIVKKQMEIADYSDDKLSFNLDVSNLSDGNYYAEIKNDTKSKFLKFIIKK
;
A
#
# COMPACT_ATOMS: atom_id res chain seq x y z
N MET A 1 -55.29 -61.42 -16.35
CA MET A 1 -54.17 -60.57 -16.78
C MET A 1 -53.76 -59.68 -15.61
N LYS A 2 -52.69 -60.02 -14.90
CA LYS A 2 -52.17 -59.26 -13.79
C LYS A 2 -51.02 -58.41 -14.33
N LYS A 3 -51.12 -57.04 -14.23
CA LYS A 3 -50.06 -56.11 -14.61
C LYS A 3 -49.12 -55.93 -13.40
N CYS A 4 -47.88 -56.38 -13.53
CA CYS A 4 -46.78 -56.04 -12.62
C CYS A 4 -46.23 -54.65 -12.96
N TYR A 5 -46.25 -53.72 -12.01
CA TYR A 5 -45.51 -52.44 -12.07
C TYR A 5 -44.15 -52.64 -11.45
N PHE A 6 -43.09 -52.45 -12.26
CA PHE A 6 -41.72 -52.42 -11.80
C PHE A 6 -41.39 -51.00 -11.35
N LEU A 7 -41.22 -50.81 -10.03
CA LEU A 7 -40.71 -49.53 -9.48
C LEU A 7 -39.19 -49.51 -9.60
N VAL A 8 -38.66 -48.66 -10.46
CA VAL A 8 -37.20 -48.37 -10.49
C VAL A 8 -36.93 -47.27 -9.49
N LEU A 9 -36.32 -47.61 -8.35
CA LEU A 9 -35.76 -46.62 -7.41
C LEU A 9 -34.44 -46.10 -7.99
N LEU A 10 -34.44 -44.86 -8.44
CA LEU A 10 -33.22 -44.12 -8.84
C LEU A 10 -32.58 -43.53 -7.57
N SER A 11 -31.58 -44.19 -7.01
CA SER A 11 -30.77 -43.65 -5.92
C SER A 11 -29.83 -42.55 -6.46
N ILE A 12 -30.20 -41.29 -6.24
CA ILE A 12 -29.30 -40.15 -6.45
C ILE A 12 -28.29 -40.14 -5.30
N VAL A 13 -27.09 -40.61 -5.56
CA VAL A 13 -25.94 -40.41 -4.67
C VAL A 13 -25.51 -38.96 -4.81
N LEU A 14 -25.93 -38.12 -3.88
CA LEU A 14 -25.38 -36.80 -3.68
C LEU A 14 -23.91 -36.94 -3.22
N LEU A 15 -22.96 -36.88 -4.16
CA LEU A 15 -21.58 -36.63 -3.85
C LEU A 15 -21.50 -35.22 -3.23
N GLN A 16 -21.56 -35.13 -1.92
CA GLN A 16 -21.12 -33.95 -1.21
C GLN A 16 -19.61 -33.87 -1.40
N GLY A 17 -19.16 -33.17 -2.45
CA GLY A 17 -17.78 -32.76 -2.58
C GLY A 17 -17.49 -31.84 -1.40
N THR A 18 -16.70 -32.31 -0.44
CA THR A 18 -16.06 -31.44 0.55
C THR A 18 -15.13 -30.54 -0.22
N SER A 19 -15.57 -29.32 -0.55
CA SER A 19 -14.67 -28.31 -1.06
C SER A 19 -13.73 -27.93 0.09
N TYR A 20 -12.55 -28.51 0.10
CA TYR A 20 -11.49 -28.04 0.96
C TYR A 20 -11.19 -26.58 0.57
N ALA A 21 -11.20 -25.68 1.55
CA ALA A 21 -10.78 -24.30 1.32
C ALA A 21 -9.35 -24.32 0.74
N GLN A 22 -9.18 -23.71 -0.43
CA GLN A 22 -7.88 -23.67 -1.08
C GLN A 22 -6.90 -22.93 -0.18
N THR A 23 -5.72 -23.50 0.04
CA THR A 23 -4.67 -22.94 0.92
C THR A 23 -3.37 -22.79 0.15
N SER A 24 -2.53 -21.85 0.58
CA SER A 24 -1.14 -21.76 0.08
C SER A 24 -0.22 -22.59 0.98
N SER A 25 0.78 -23.24 0.40
CA SER A 25 1.85 -23.90 1.15
C SER A 25 2.91 -22.92 1.68
N LEU A 26 2.94 -21.69 1.16
CA LEU A 26 3.92 -20.67 1.53
C LEU A 26 3.44 -19.76 2.66
N VAL A 27 2.13 -19.46 2.70
CA VAL A 27 1.49 -18.66 3.74
C VAL A 27 0.19 -19.31 4.12
N SER A 28 0.02 -19.64 5.38
CA SER A 28 -1.18 -20.28 5.90
C SER A 28 -1.65 -19.65 7.21
N MET A 29 -2.90 -19.89 7.58
CA MET A 29 -3.42 -19.48 8.87
C MET A 29 -3.10 -20.54 9.91
N GLY A 30 -2.33 -20.18 10.93
CA GLY A 30 -2.03 -21.04 12.07
C GLY A 30 -3.25 -21.25 12.98
N SER A 31 -3.18 -22.25 13.85
CA SER A 31 -4.25 -22.58 14.81
C SER A 31 -4.54 -21.46 15.82
N ASN A 32 -3.59 -20.56 16.05
CA ASN A 32 -3.71 -19.37 16.90
C ASN A 32 -4.28 -18.15 16.16
N GLY A 33 -4.72 -18.28 14.90
CA GLY A 33 -5.20 -17.20 14.06
C GLY A 33 -4.12 -16.25 13.53
N ARG A 34 -2.83 -16.61 13.66
CA ARG A 34 -1.68 -15.86 13.15
C ARG A 34 -1.21 -16.47 11.84
N LEU A 35 -0.58 -15.65 10.99
CA LEU A 35 0.02 -16.15 9.75
C LEU A 35 1.27 -16.97 10.06
N VAL A 36 1.41 -18.07 9.32
CA VAL A 36 2.58 -18.94 9.33
C VAL A 36 3.20 -18.91 7.95
N TYR A 37 4.49 -18.65 7.90
CA TYR A 37 5.27 -18.57 6.67
C TYR A 37 6.18 -19.78 6.56
N THR A 38 6.18 -20.42 5.40
CA THR A 38 7.11 -21.52 5.09
C THR A 38 8.37 -20.94 4.46
N ALA A 39 9.51 -21.16 5.12
CA ALA A 39 10.81 -20.76 4.58
C ALA A 39 11.36 -21.82 3.60
N ASP A 40 12.12 -21.39 2.60
CA ASP A 40 12.96 -22.28 1.81
C ASP A 40 14.21 -22.70 2.59
N ILE A 41 15.10 -23.47 1.94
CA ILE A 41 16.32 -23.98 2.57
C ILE A 41 17.35 -22.88 2.91
N LYS A 42 17.23 -21.68 2.34
CA LYS A 42 18.06 -20.51 2.60
C LYS A 42 17.40 -19.54 3.59
N GLY A 43 16.18 -19.82 4.03
CA GLY A 43 15.42 -18.98 4.96
C GLY A 43 14.57 -17.92 4.29
N ASN A 44 14.47 -17.90 2.95
CA ASN A 44 13.58 -16.97 2.24
C ASN A 44 12.12 -17.32 2.51
N THR A 45 11.31 -16.31 2.79
CA THR A 45 9.86 -16.43 3.00
C THR A 45 9.11 -15.41 2.16
N VAL A 46 7.83 -15.63 1.93
CA VAL A 46 6.94 -14.56 1.46
C VAL A 46 7.04 -13.40 2.45
N PRO A 47 7.43 -12.18 2.02
CA PRO A 47 7.61 -11.08 2.94
C PRO A 47 6.28 -10.52 3.46
N ASP A 48 6.34 -9.86 4.61
CA ASP A 48 5.22 -9.08 5.15
C ASP A 48 5.14 -7.73 4.41
N PHE A 49 4.16 -7.58 3.54
CA PHE A 49 3.93 -6.35 2.76
C PHE A 49 3.12 -5.29 3.51
N SER A 50 2.62 -5.57 4.72
CA SER A 50 1.60 -4.74 5.38
C SER A 50 2.09 -3.38 5.85
N ALA A 51 3.41 -3.16 5.94
CA ALA A 51 3.99 -1.93 6.45
C ALA A 51 4.03 -0.83 5.37
N VAL A 52 2.86 -0.41 4.88
CA VAL A 52 2.66 0.55 3.77
C VAL A 52 1.55 1.56 4.08
N GLY A 53 1.46 2.60 3.25
CA GLY A 53 0.42 3.61 3.34
C GLY A 53 0.61 4.61 4.47
N TYR A 54 -0.31 5.57 4.56
CA TYR A 54 -0.30 6.62 5.59
C TYR A 54 -0.10 6.04 6.98
N MET A 55 0.92 6.52 7.69
CA MET A 55 1.29 6.05 9.04
C MET A 55 1.38 4.51 9.14
N ASN A 56 1.96 3.83 8.12
CA ASN A 56 2.03 2.36 8.06
C ASN A 56 0.68 1.63 8.10
N SER A 57 -0.42 2.29 7.75
CA SER A 57 -1.77 1.77 7.98
C SER A 57 -2.07 1.39 9.44
N GLU A 58 -1.32 1.93 10.39
CA GLU A 58 -1.52 1.71 11.84
C GLU A 58 -2.67 2.56 12.39
N VAL A 59 -2.96 3.67 11.71
CA VAL A 59 -4.08 4.55 12.03
C VAL A 59 -4.85 4.89 10.75
N PRO A 60 -6.17 5.14 10.83
CA PRO A 60 -6.93 5.58 9.67
C PRO A 60 -6.50 6.97 9.20
N ILE A 61 -6.75 7.29 7.93
CA ILE A 61 -6.63 8.66 7.40
C ILE A 61 -7.56 9.56 8.22
N PRO A 62 -7.04 10.64 8.86
CA PRO A 62 -7.84 11.45 9.77
C PRO A 62 -8.78 12.40 9.02
N THR A 63 -9.89 12.76 9.65
CA THR A 63 -10.72 13.89 9.23
C THR A 63 -10.17 15.18 9.82
N VAL A 64 -9.40 15.92 9.02
CA VAL A 64 -8.76 17.18 9.46
C VAL A 64 -9.78 18.31 9.50
N GLY A 65 -9.76 19.15 10.54
CA GLY A 65 -10.66 20.30 10.70
C GLY A 65 -10.48 21.35 9.58
N ILE A 66 -11.60 21.93 9.10
CA ILE A 66 -11.60 22.99 8.09
C ILE A 66 -11.17 24.30 8.75
N VAL A 67 -10.17 24.97 8.19
CA VAL A 67 -9.67 26.27 8.67
C VAL A 67 -9.89 27.39 7.65
N LEU A 68 -10.14 27.05 6.39
CA LEU A 68 -10.39 28.00 5.32
C LEU A 68 -11.38 27.41 4.31
N THR A 69 -12.27 28.25 3.79
CA THR A 69 -13.21 27.88 2.72
C THR A 69 -12.97 28.78 1.51
N VAL A 70 -12.92 28.18 0.32
CA VAL A 70 -12.65 28.84 -0.96
C VAL A 70 -13.83 28.63 -1.89
N ASN A 71 -14.29 29.71 -2.52
CA ASN A 71 -15.27 29.66 -3.62
C ASN A 71 -14.56 29.80 -4.98
N PRO A 72 -15.09 29.22 -6.05
CA PRO A 72 -14.56 29.46 -7.39
C PRO A 72 -14.80 30.92 -7.79
N VAL A 73 -13.85 31.49 -8.54
CA VAL A 73 -13.97 32.81 -9.15
C VAL A 73 -14.13 32.65 -10.68
N ALA A 74 -14.64 33.69 -11.33
CA ALA A 74 -14.72 33.71 -12.77
C ALA A 74 -13.32 33.71 -13.41
N GLY A 75 -13.14 32.93 -14.46
CA GLY A 75 -11.87 32.79 -15.16
C GLY A 75 -10.88 31.84 -14.46
N ASP A 76 -9.61 32.24 -14.38
CA ASP A 76 -8.53 31.42 -13.79
C ASP A 76 -8.53 31.50 -12.27
N ASN A 77 -8.50 30.34 -11.62
CA ASN A 77 -8.49 30.18 -10.18
C ASN A 77 -7.10 29.88 -9.60
N LEU A 78 -6.04 29.86 -10.40
CA LEU A 78 -4.70 29.50 -9.92
C LEU A 78 -4.28 30.35 -8.72
N ALA A 79 -4.34 31.69 -8.86
CA ALA A 79 -3.99 32.61 -7.77
C ALA A 79 -4.91 32.46 -6.55
N ASN A 80 -6.21 32.27 -6.77
CA ASN A 80 -7.20 32.08 -5.71
C ASN A 80 -6.85 30.84 -4.86
N VAL A 81 -6.58 29.71 -5.51
CA VAL A 81 -6.23 28.45 -4.86
C VAL A 81 -4.85 28.50 -4.19
N GLN A 82 -3.83 29.04 -4.89
CA GLN A 82 -2.48 29.13 -4.35
C GLN A 82 -2.39 30.07 -3.15
N ASN A 83 -3.09 31.20 -3.16
CA ASN A 83 -3.15 32.13 -2.03
C ASN A 83 -3.79 31.49 -0.80
N ALA A 84 -4.86 30.69 -0.97
CA ALA A 84 -5.46 29.94 0.11
C ALA A 84 -4.49 28.91 0.73
N ILE A 85 -3.73 28.21 -0.10
CA ILE A 85 -2.69 27.28 0.36
C ILE A 85 -1.59 28.04 1.11
N ASN A 86 -1.12 29.16 0.59
CA ASN A 86 -0.08 29.99 1.23
C ASN A 86 -0.54 30.54 2.58
N GLN A 87 -1.81 30.94 2.69
CA GLN A 87 -2.41 31.39 3.94
C GLN A 87 -2.40 30.30 5.01
N VAL A 88 -2.83 29.08 4.66
CA VAL A 88 -2.83 27.93 5.60
C VAL A 88 -1.39 27.47 5.88
N ALA A 89 -0.48 27.54 4.91
CA ALA A 89 0.95 27.22 5.10
C ALA A 89 1.62 28.11 6.16
N ALA A 90 1.15 29.34 6.33
CA ALA A 90 1.65 30.28 7.36
C ALA A 90 1.10 30.01 8.77
N MET A 91 0.04 29.17 8.93
CA MET A 91 -0.52 28.81 10.23
C MET A 91 0.43 27.87 10.98
N PRO A 92 0.42 27.85 12.33
CA PRO A 92 1.16 26.86 13.10
C PRO A 92 0.57 25.46 12.92
N LEU A 93 1.39 24.44 13.13
CA LEU A 93 0.91 23.05 13.25
C LEU A 93 0.15 22.87 14.57
N ASP A 94 -0.94 22.12 14.54
CA ASP A 94 -1.59 21.62 15.74
C ASP A 94 -0.79 20.49 16.42
N ALA A 95 -1.26 20.00 17.56
CA ALA A 95 -0.63 18.90 18.30
C ALA A 95 -0.54 17.58 17.49
N ASN A 96 -1.39 17.41 16.47
CA ASN A 96 -1.40 16.25 15.59
C ASN A 96 -0.53 16.46 14.34
N GLY A 97 0.07 17.63 14.16
CA GLY A 97 0.94 17.98 13.04
C GLY A 97 0.16 18.43 11.80
N PHE A 98 -1.04 18.96 11.94
CA PHE A 98 -1.83 19.57 10.87
C PHE A 98 -1.91 21.08 11.00
N ARG A 99 -1.95 21.77 9.85
CA ARG A 99 -2.34 23.20 9.76
C ARG A 99 -3.81 23.36 9.52
N GLY A 100 -4.44 22.37 8.90
CA GLY A 100 -5.87 22.31 8.67
C GLY A 100 -6.26 21.95 7.25
N ALA A 101 -7.56 21.79 7.03
CA ALA A 101 -8.13 21.53 5.71
C ALA A 101 -8.63 22.83 5.07
N ILE A 102 -8.36 22.97 3.77
CA ILE A 102 -8.95 23.99 2.90
C ILE A 102 -10.14 23.33 2.21
N LEU A 103 -11.35 23.83 2.48
CA LEU A 103 -12.57 23.36 1.83
C LEU A 103 -12.81 24.16 0.55
N PHE A 104 -12.83 23.51 -0.59
CA PHE A 104 -13.24 24.06 -1.87
C PHE A 104 -14.73 23.77 -2.08
N ASN A 105 -15.55 24.82 -2.07
CA ASN A 105 -16.99 24.69 -2.29
C ASN A 105 -17.30 24.15 -3.69
N ALA A 106 -18.55 23.75 -3.89
CA ALA A 106 -19.04 23.28 -5.18
C ALA A 106 -18.83 24.33 -6.29
N GLY A 107 -18.46 23.87 -7.47
CA GLY A 107 -18.25 24.69 -8.64
C GLY A 107 -16.99 24.31 -9.43
N THR A 108 -16.68 25.10 -10.43
CA THR A 108 -15.56 24.85 -11.36
C THR A 108 -14.41 25.82 -11.09
N TYR A 109 -13.24 25.25 -10.89
CA TYR A 109 -11.96 25.93 -10.68
C TYR A 109 -11.08 25.67 -11.92
N ASN A 110 -11.01 26.62 -12.85
CA ASN A 110 -10.07 26.55 -13.97
C ASN A 110 -8.68 26.89 -13.48
N ILE A 111 -7.68 26.07 -13.79
CA ILE A 111 -6.31 26.21 -13.30
C ILE A 111 -5.34 26.21 -14.47
N SER A 112 -4.66 27.33 -14.66
CA SER A 112 -3.79 27.57 -15.80
C SER A 112 -2.34 27.12 -15.62
N ASP A 113 -1.93 26.69 -14.41
CA ASP A 113 -0.59 26.14 -14.13
C ASP A 113 -0.61 25.26 -12.87
N THR A 114 0.55 24.75 -12.46
CA THR A 114 0.73 23.88 -11.29
C THR A 114 0.37 24.59 -9.99
N VAL A 115 -0.46 23.95 -9.19
CA VAL A 115 -0.71 24.30 -7.78
C VAL A 115 0.26 23.52 -6.90
N THR A 116 1.02 24.23 -6.05
CA THR A 116 2.12 23.63 -5.28
C THR A 116 1.84 23.68 -3.78
N ILE A 117 2.02 22.55 -3.10
CA ILE A 117 1.92 22.40 -1.65
C ILE A 117 3.31 22.08 -1.11
N THR A 118 3.93 23.07 -0.40
CA THR A 118 5.32 22.96 0.10
C THR A 118 5.43 22.90 1.62
N ALA A 119 4.30 22.92 2.34
CA ALA A 119 4.28 22.89 3.80
C ALA A 119 3.53 21.66 4.31
N SER A 120 4.02 21.09 5.41
CA SER A 120 3.37 19.96 6.10
C SER A 120 2.00 20.30 6.65
N GLY A 121 1.12 19.30 6.77
CA GLY A 121 -0.13 19.40 7.53
C GLY A 121 -1.28 20.08 6.80
N ILE A 122 -1.25 20.20 5.47
CA ILE A 122 -2.30 20.84 4.67
C ILE A 122 -3.14 19.77 3.95
N VAL A 123 -4.46 19.88 4.05
CA VAL A 123 -5.41 19.03 3.34
C VAL A 123 -6.25 19.86 2.38
N LEU A 124 -6.27 19.47 1.11
CA LEU A 124 -7.15 20.02 0.09
C LEU A 124 -8.41 19.17 0.02
N ARG A 125 -9.57 19.74 0.34
CA ARG A 125 -10.83 18.98 0.40
C ARG A 125 -11.91 19.63 -0.44
N GLY A 126 -12.49 18.86 -1.38
CA GLY A 126 -13.71 19.24 -2.06
C GLY A 126 -14.97 18.77 -1.32
N VAL A 127 -16.14 19.16 -1.85
CA VAL A 127 -17.45 18.74 -1.32
C VAL A 127 -18.00 17.48 -2.03
N GLY A 128 -17.22 16.88 -2.90
CA GLY A 128 -17.55 15.66 -3.67
C GLY A 128 -17.21 15.80 -5.16
N TYR A 129 -17.27 14.68 -5.88
CA TYR A 129 -16.91 14.59 -7.31
C TYR A 129 -18.12 14.41 -8.24
N ASN A 130 -19.34 14.40 -7.73
CA ASN A 130 -20.54 14.36 -8.54
C ASN A 130 -20.73 15.69 -9.31
N GLY A 131 -21.67 15.73 -10.26
CA GLY A 131 -21.86 16.89 -11.15
C GLY A 131 -22.10 18.24 -10.46
N SER A 132 -22.52 18.24 -9.18
CA SER A 132 -22.71 19.43 -8.33
C SER A 132 -21.59 19.60 -7.29
N GLY A 133 -20.51 18.84 -7.38
CA GLY A 133 -19.39 18.88 -6.45
C GLY A 133 -18.30 19.90 -6.83
N THR A 134 -17.09 19.67 -6.29
CA THR A 134 -15.90 20.46 -6.59
C THR A 134 -15.21 19.90 -7.82
N ASN A 135 -15.00 20.73 -8.86
CA ASN A 135 -14.38 20.32 -10.10
C ASN A 135 -13.20 21.24 -10.46
N PHE A 136 -12.00 20.69 -10.48
CA PHE A 136 -10.79 21.36 -10.96
C PHE A 136 -10.54 21.01 -12.42
N ILE A 137 -10.27 22.02 -13.26
CA ILE A 137 -9.99 21.84 -14.69
C ILE A 137 -8.59 22.37 -14.98
N ALA A 138 -7.69 21.48 -15.39
CA ALA A 138 -6.37 21.80 -15.91
C ALA A 138 -6.53 22.42 -17.31
N THR A 139 -6.16 23.70 -17.46
CA THR A 139 -6.42 24.48 -18.70
C THR A 139 -5.17 24.87 -19.48
N LYS A 140 -3.97 24.55 -18.99
CA LYS A 140 -2.70 24.81 -19.70
C LYS A 140 -2.54 23.86 -20.89
N THR A 141 -2.14 24.40 -22.03
CA THR A 141 -1.93 23.67 -23.29
C THR A 141 -0.47 23.21 -23.45
N SER A 142 0.10 22.62 -22.41
CA SER A 142 1.39 21.92 -22.40
C SER A 142 1.38 20.88 -21.29
N GLN A 143 2.33 19.96 -21.31
CA GLN A 143 2.46 18.96 -20.23
C GLN A 143 2.80 19.63 -18.90
N TYR A 144 2.06 19.32 -17.85
CA TYR A 144 2.31 19.76 -16.48
C TYR A 144 1.53 18.92 -15.47
N THR A 145 1.97 18.96 -14.23
CA THR A 145 1.25 18.38 -13.08
C THR A 145 0.30 19.41 -12.49
N LEU A 146 -0.96 19.08 -12.28
CA LEU A 146 -1.92 20.04 -11.73
C LEU A 146 -1.69 20.31 -10.24
N PHE A 147 -1.61 19.27 -9.40
CA PHE A 147 -1.32 19.40 -7.97
C PHE A 147 0.00 18.72 -7.62
N THR A 148 0.96 19.47 -7.09
CA THR A 148 2.24 18.93 -6.65
C THR A 148 2.41 19.10 -5.14
N PHE A 149 2.54 17.99 -4.43
CA PHE A 149 2.93 17.95 -3.02
C PHE A 149 4.43 17.69 -2.96
N ALA A 150 5.22 18.73 -2.76
CA ALA A 150 6.67 18.64 -2.78
C ALA A 150 7.27 19.52 -1.68
N GLY A 151 8.08 18.94 -0.82
CA GLY A 151 8.93 19.74 0.08
C GLY A 151 9.83 20.70 -0.72
N ALA A 152 10.49 21.63 -0.02
CA ALA A 152 11.40 22.56 -0.65
C ALA A 152 12.42 21.83 -1.53
N SER A 153 12.72 22.39 -2.70
CA SER A 153 13.75 21.87 -3.61
C SER A 153 15.10 21.77 -2.88
N GLY A 154 15.66 20.58 -2.80
CA GLY A 154 16.90 20.32 -2.06
C GLY A 154 16.98 18.85 -1.70
N THR A 155 17.31 18.56 -0.48
CA THR A 155 17.49 17.20 -0.01
C THR A 155 16.22 16.71 0.67
N ALA A 156 15.55 15.72 0.07
CA ALA A 156 14.45 15.00 0.72
C ALA A 156 14.92 14.37 2.04
N TYR A 157 16.10 13.78 2.00
CA TYR A 157 16.80 13.25 3.15
C TYR A 157 18.32 13.37 2.96
N ASN A 158 19.04 13.49 4.08
CA ASN A 158 20.49 13.45 4.09
C ASN A 158 20.95 12.14 4.74
N SER A 159 21.65 11.29 3.97
CA SER A 159 22.39 10.15 4.51
C SER A 159 23.52 10.63 5.41
N LEU A 160 23.58 10.12 6.64
CA LEU A 160 24.65 10.43 7.60
C LEU A 160 25.78 9.41 7.41
N SER A 161 26.64 9.65 6.40
CA SER A 161 27.67 8.70 5.95
C SER A 161 28.61 8.22 7.06
N SER A 162 28.86 9.05 8.09
CA SER A 162 29.66 8.68 9.28
C SER A 162 29.02 7.56 10.12
N THR A 163 27.74 7.29 9.97
CA THR A 163 27.03 6.23 10.69
C THR A 163 27.00 4.90 9.95
N ARG A 164 27.50 4.83 8.72
CA ARG A 164 27.47 3.68 7.84
C ARG A 164 28.16 2.47 8.47
N LYS A 165 27.49 1.32 8.44
CA LYS A 165 28.00 0.04 8.90
C LYS A 165 27.64 -1.07 7.92
N ALA A 166 28.63 -1.90 7.61
CA ALA A 166 28.40 -3.08 6.77
C ALA A 166 27.47 -4.07 7.49
N ILE A 167 26.58 -4.70 6.74
CA ILE A 167 25.84 -5.89 7.15
C ILE A 167 26.81 -7.06 7.07
N THR A 168 26.88 -7.86 8.15
CA THR A 168 27.88 -8.93 8.31
C THR A 168 27.31 -10.33 8.20
N ASP A 169 26.00 -10.45 8.01
CA ASP A 169 25.36 -11.74 7.76
C ASP A 169 25.92 -12.37 6.48
N LEU A 170 26.15 -13.69 6.50
CA LEU A 170 26.61 -14.44 5.33
C LEU A 170 25.56 -14.51 4.21
N TYR A 171 24.30 -14.36 4.59
CA TYR A 171 23.16 -14.30 3.67
C TYR A 171 22.00 -13.62 4.41
N VAL A 172 21.39 -12.62 3.79
CA VAL A 172 20.18 -11.97 4.32
C VAL A 172 18.99 -12.41 3.47
N PRO A 173 18.13 -13.28 3.99
CA PRO A 173 16.97 -13.78 3.25
C PRO A 173 15.87 -12.72 3.13
N ILE A 174 15.09 -12.82 2.05
CA ILE A 174 13.83 -12.06 1.93
C ILE A 174 12.86 -12.44 3.05
N GLY A 175 12.08 -11.47 3.50
CA GLY A 175 11.10 -11.65 4.57
C GLY A 175 11.66 -11.45 5.98
N THR A 176 13.00 -11.49 6.17
CA THR A 176 13.58 -11.20 7.49
C THR A 176 13.46 -9.73 7.87
N LYS A 177 13.20 -9.46 9.16
CA LYS A 177 13.30 -8.12 9.78
C LYS A 177 14.59 -7.96 10.60
N GLN A 178 15.44 -8.98 10.64
CA GLN A 178 16.66 -8.99 11.45
C GLN A 178 17.89 -9.03 10.57
N ILE A 179 18.85 -8.16 10.90
CA ILE A 179 20.17 -8.10 10.26
C ILE A 179 21.22 -7.91 11.34
N THR A 180 22.46 -8.33 11.05
CA THR A 180 23.62 -8.11 11.91
C THR A 180 24.54 -7.08 11.24
N VAL A 181 24.96 -6.06 11.98
CA VAL A 181 25.88 -5.03 11.47
C VAL A 181 27.25 -5.13 12.14
N ALA A 182 28.26 -4.57 11.49
CA ALA A 182 29.62 -4.48 12.06
C ALA A 182 29.61 -3.75 13.42
N SER A 183 30.49 -4.19 14.32
CA SER A 183 30.60 -3.64 15.66
C SER A 183 30.96 -2.15 15.71
N GLY A 184 30.73 -1.52 16.87
CA GLY A 184 30.99 -0.09 17.07
C GLY A 184 30.02 0.81 16.32
N HIS A 185 28.79 0.38 16.11
CA HIS A 185 27.75 1.23 15.54
C HIS A 185 27.18 2.22 16.56
N SER A 186 26.58 3.31 16.04
CA SER A 186 25.91 4.36 16.84
C SER A 186 24.40 4.38 16.65
N PHE A 187 23.81 3.27 16.21
CA PHE A 187 22.38 3.17 16.00
C PHE A 187 21.62 3.16 17.33
N ALA A 188 20.42 3.73 17.32
CA ALA A 188 19.48 3.75 18.43
C ALA A 188 18.08 3.29 17.96
N ILE A 189 17.28 2.76 18.89
CA ILE A 189 15.87 2.44 18.62
C ILE A 189 15.15 3.73 18.19
N GLY A 190 14.38 3.64 17.11
CA GLY A 190 13.68 4.77 16.52
C GLY A 190 14.43 5.49 15.38
N ASP A 191 15.71 5.22 15.19
CA ASP A 191 16.47 5.79 14.06
C ASP A 191 15.84 5.41 12.72
N LYS A 192 15.73 6.39 11.82
CA LYS A 192 15.43 6.18 10.41
C LYS A 192 16.71 5.78 9.70
N VAL A 193 16.66 4.71 8.95
CA VAL A 193 17.83 4.13 8.27
C VAL A 193 17.49 3.71 6.86
N PHE A 194 18.49 3.76 5.98
CA PHE A 194 18.48 3.00 4.74
C PHE A 194 19.20 1.67 4.95
N VAL A 195 18.53 0.59 4.58
CA VAL A 195 19.19 -0.67 4.26
C VAL A 195 19.57 -0.58 2.80
N ARG A 196 20.86 -0.43 2.52
CA ARG A 196 21.39 -0.32 1.17
C ARG A 196 21.87 -1.68 0.71
N ARG A 197 21.33 -2.17 -0.39
CA ARG A 197 21.88 -3.29 -1.16
C ARG A 197 22.76 -2.73 -2.26
N ILE A 198 24.01 -3.21 -2.32
CA ILE A 198 25.03 -2.78 -3.30
C ILE A 198 25.37 -4.00 -4.14
N PRO A 199 24.82 -4.15 -5.36
CA PRO A 199 25.11 -5.27 -6.24
C PRO A 199 26.51 -5.14 -6.85
N ASN A 200 27.01 -6.27 -7.36
CA ASN A 200 28.27 -6.33 -8.10
C ASN A 200 28.04 -6.80 -9.56
N ASP A 201 29.13 -6.79 -10.36
CA ASP A 201 29.05 -7.19 -11.78
C ASP A 201 28.68 -8.65 -11.98
N ALA A 202 28.92 -9.53 -10.97
CA ALA A 202 28.49 -10.92 -11.04
C ALA A 202 26.96 -11.02 -11.03
N TRP A 203 26.26 -10.17 -10.27
CA TRP A 203 24.80 -10.10 -10.29
C TRP A 203 24.26 -9.63 -11.64
N ILE A 204 24.85 -8.57 -12.23
CA ILE A 204 24.46 -8.07 -13.54
C ILE A 204 24.64 -9.15 -14.61
N SER A 205 25.76 -9.87 -14.54
CA SER A 205 26.09 -10.98 -15.47
C SER A 205 25.16 -12.17 -15.28
N LEU A 206 24.80 -12.52 -14.02
CA LEU A 206 23.83 -13.56 -13.70
C LEU A 206 22.48 -13.28 -14.38
N LEU A 207 22.02 -12.04 -14.32
CA LEU A 207 20.77 -11.60 -14.96
C LEU A 207 20.87 -11.47 -16.48
N GLY A 208 22.08 -11.50 -17.08
CA GLY A 208 22.30 -11.27 -18.50
C GLY A 208 22.19 -9.81 -18.94
N MET A 209 22.14 -8.88 -18.00
CA MET A 209 21.85 -7.47 -18.29
C MET A 209 23.06 -6.66 -18.74
N ASN A 210 24.25 -7.22 -18.73
CA ASN A 210 25.49 -6.66 -19.32
C ASN A 210 25.59 -6.88 -20.83
N LEU A 211 24.65 -7.61 -21.44
CA LEU A 211 24.69 -7.99 -22.86
C LEU A 211 23.60 -7.33 -23.72
N LEU A 212 22.79 -6.44 -23.17
CA LEU A 212 21.64 -5.84 -23.86
C LEU A 212 22.06 -5.11 -25.16
N SER A 213 23.15 -4.36 -25.13
CA SER A 213 23.66 -3.63 -26.30
C SER A 213 24.24 -4.54 -27.40
N THR A 214 24.49 -5.82 -27.11
CA THR A 214 24.88 -6.81 -28.15
C THR A 214 23.68 -7.35 -28.91
N ILE A 215 22.47 -7.24 -28.33
CA ILE A 215 21.18 -7.64 -28.91
C ILE A 215 20.58 -6.47 -29.70
N ASP A 216 20.55 -5.29 -29.09
CA ASP A 216 20.14 -4.03 -29.73
C ASP A 216 21.13 -2.91 -29.34
N PRO A 217 21.85 -2.32 -30.31
CA PRO A 217 22.81 -1.23 -30.03
C PRO A 217 22.20 0.02 -29.36
N LEU A 218 20.87 0.21 -29.40
CA LEU A 218 20.18 1.30 -28.73
C LEU A 218 19.86 0.97 -27.27
N ALA A 219 19.95 -0.29 -26.86
CA ALA A 219 19.72 -0.71 -25.49
C ALA A 219 20.94 -0.39 -24.61
N VAL A 220 20.68 0.06 -23.39
CA VAL A 220 21.71 0.40 -22.40
C VAL A 220 21.93 -0.81 -21.48
N ASN A 221 23.18 -1.31 -21.47
CA ASN A 221 23.60 -2.33 -20.51
C ASN A 221 23.44 -1.84 -19.07
N TRP A 222 23.03 -2.74 -18.18
CA TRP A 222 23.05 -2.40 -16.76
C TRP A 222 24.48 -2.43 -16.23
N THR A 223 24.75 -1.54 -15.27
CA THR A 223 26.01 -1.50 -14.52
C THR A 223 25.71 -1.62 -13.03
N ALA A 224 26.53 -2.34 -12.29
CA ALA A 224 26.30 -2.57 -10.86
C ALA A 224 26.09 -1.28 -10.08
N SER A 225 26.92 -0.26 -10.34
CA SER A 225 26.85 1.04 -9.66
C SER A 225 25.54 1.84 -9.88
N ALA A 226 24.74 1.47 -10.89
CA ALA A 226 23.44 2.10 -11.13
C ALA A 226 22.29 1.44 -10.35
N TYR A 227 22.58 0.35 -9.62
CA TYR A 227 21.57 -0.49 -8.95
C TYR A 227 21.76 -0.55 -7.42
N ASP A 228 22.47 0.39 -6.84
CA ASP A 228 22.40 0.60 -5.39
C ASP A 228 20.95 0.90 -4.99
N MET A 229 20.40 0.09 -4.08
CA MET A 229 18.98 0.18 -3.69
C MET A 229 18.86 0.49 -2.21
N ASP A 230 18.32 1.69 -1.92
CA ASP A 230 18.11 2.20 -0.56
C ASP A 230 16.68 1.90 -0.08
N SER A 231 16.53 0.93 0.80
CA SER A 231 15.25 0.59 1.43
C SER A 231 15.06 1.38 2.72
N GLU A 232 14.05 2.26 2.76
CA GLU A 232 13.71 3.07 3.94
C GLU A 232 13.13 2.18 5.05
N ARG A 233 13.77 2.20 6.24
CA ARG A 233 13.39 1.41 7.43
C ARG A 233 13.54 2.24 8.70
N LYS A 234 12.91 1.73 9.78
CA LYS A 234 13.08 2.24 11.15
C LYS A 234 13.59 1.13 12.04
N ILE A 235 14.52 1.46 12.94
CA ILE A 235 15.03 0.51 13.92
C ILE A 235 14.02 0.34 15.06
N MET A 236 13.60 -0.89 15.30
CA MET A 236 12.60 -1.25 16.32
C MET A 236 13.23 -1.85 17.55
N ASN A 237 14.35 -2.58 17.40
CA ASN A 237 15.09 -3.18 18.52
C ASN A 237 16.57 -3.34 18.17
N ILE A 238 17.42 -3.34 19.22
CA ILE A 238 18.86 -3.55 19.11
C ILE A 238 19.29 -4.55 20.20
N ASN A 239 19.99 -5.60 19.77
CA ASN A 239 20.60 -6.57 20.68
C ASN A 239 22.05 -6.81 20.24
N GLY A 240 23.00 -6.14 20.91
CA GLY A 240 24.39 -6.09 20.45
C GLY A 240 24.51 -5.53 19.04
N ASN A 241 25.05 -6.30 18.11
CA ASN A 241 25.13 -5.94 16.69
C ASN A 241 23.88 -6.35 15.88
N GLY A 242 22.93 -7.05 16.50
CA GLY A 242 21.66 -7.45 15.87
C GLY A 242 20.66 -6.30 15.87
N ILE A 243 20.15 -5.96 14.70
CA ILE A 243 19.19 -4.87 14.45
C ILE A 243 17.87 -5.46 13.97
N THR A 244 16.76 -5.08 14.61
CA THR A 244 15.41 -5.44 14.15
C THR A 244 14.76 -4.22 13.48
N LEU A 245 14.24 -4.41 12.29
CA LEU A 245 13.62 -3.39 11.43
C LEU A 245 12.09 -3.43 11.52
N ASP A 246 11.43 -2.32 11.21
CA ASP A 246 9.97 -2.18 11.17
C ASP A 246 9.30 -2.90 10.00
N ALA A 247 10.02 -3.09 8.90
CA ALA A 247 9.58 -3.83 7.73
C ALA A 247 10.66 -4.78 7.22
N PRO A 248 10.30 -5.88 6.55
CA PRO A 248 11.26 -6.89 6.15
C PRO A 248 12.17 -6.43 5.01
N ILE A 249 13.22 -7.20 4.81
CA ILE A 249 14.09 -7.13 3.63
C ILE A 249 13.31 -7.67 2.42
N MET A 250 13.31 -6.89 1.35
CA MET A 250 12.58 -7.17 0.10
C MET A 250 13.48 -7.58 -1.05
N ASP A 251 14.79 -7.54 -0.86
CA ASP A 251 15.75 -8.02 -1.84
C ASP A 251 16.92 -8.69 -1.13
N ILE A 252 17.36 -9.82 -1.67
CA ILE A 252 18.39 -10.68 -1.06
C ILE A 252 19.72 -9.96 -1.00
N ILE A 253 20.42 -10.06 0.14
CA ILE A 253 21.83 -9.68 0.22
C ILE A 253 22.65 -10.96 0.33
N ASP A 254 23.26 -11.34 -0.79
CA ASP A 254 24.14 -12.50 -0.93
C ASP A 254 25.55 -12.00 -1.29
N PRO A 255 26.59 -12.30 -0.52
CA PRO A 255 27.97 -11.82 -0.77
C PRO A 255 28.54 -12.20 -2.14
N VAL A 256 28.00 -13.22 -2.79
CA VAL A 256 28.37 -13.57 -4.18
C VAL A 256 27.93 -12.48 -5.15
N TYR A 257 26.78 -11.86 -4.89
CA TYR A 257 26.10 -10.96 -5.83
C TYR A 257 25.91 -9.53 -5.33
N SER A 258 26.03 -9.30 -4.03
CA SER A 258 25.84 -7.97 -3.42
C SER A 258 26.45 -7.89 -2.04
N THR A 259 26.70 -6.67 -1.58
CA THR A 259 26.94 -6.36 -0.17
C THR A 259 25.80 -5.55 0.40
N GLY A 260 25.73 -5.45 1.73
CA GLY A 260 24.72 -4.65 2.42
C GLY A 260 25.32 -3.66 3.40
N GLU A 261 24.66 -2.52 3.55
CA GLU A 261 25.01 -1.50 4.53
C GLU A 261 23.76 -0.95 5.22
N LEU A 262 23.93 -0.54 6.47
CA LEU A 262 22.96 0.24 7.23
C LEU A 262 23.49 1.64 7.46
N VAL A 263 22.70 2.68 7.16
CA VAL A 263 23.08 4.08 7.31
C VAL A 263 21.90 4.91 7.81
N LYS A 264 22.12 5.79 8.80
CA LYS A 264 21.09 6.73 9.25
C LYS A 264 20.84 7.82 8.21
N PHE A 265 19.63 8.35 8.19
CA PHE A 265 19.30 9.56 7.46
C PHE A 265 18.45 10.53 8.29
N THR A 266 18.57 11.82 7.99
CA THR A 266 17.63 12.84 8.45
C THR A 266 16.58 13.07 7.37
N ASP A 267 15.33 13.20 7.79
CA ASP A 267 14.18 13.34 6.89
C ASP A 267 13.70 14.79 6.90
N ASN A 268 13.82 15.45 5.75
CA ASN A 268 13.46 16.86 5.54
C ASN A 268 12.17 17.01 4.70
N ARG A 269 11.51 15.91 4.38
CA ARG A 269 10.30 15.92 3.58
C ARG A 269 9.13 16.56 4.33
N ILE A 270 8.20 17.15 3.59
CA ILE A 270 6.90 17.51 4.16
C ILE A 270 6.10 16.25 4.53
N GLN A 271 5.11 16.40 5.39
CA GLN A 271 4.32 15.26 5.86
C GLN A 271 2.88 15.65 6.20
N LYS A 272 2.02 14.63 6.32
CA LYS A 272 0.62 14.78 6.74
C LYS A 272 -0.16 15.74 5.85
N CYS A 273 0.02 15.60 4.53
CA CYS A 273 -0.75 16.33 3.54
C CYS A 273 -1.71 15.40 2.81
N GLY A 274 -2.84 15.93 2.38
CA GLY A 274 -3.84 15.15 1.66
C GLY A 274 -4.60 15.95 0.62
N ILE A 275 -5.19 15.23 -0.34
CA ILE A 275 -6.14 15.76 -1.32
C ILE A 275 -7.33 14.80 -1.43
N GLU A 276 -8.56 15.33 -1.31
CA GLU A 276 -9.72 14.45 -1.19
C GLU A 276 -11.03 15.04 -1.67
N ASN A 277 -11.96 14.15 -2.07
CA ASN A 277 -13.36 14.43 -2.36
C ASN A 277 -13.58 15.46 -3.48
N MET A 278 -12.94 15.29 -4.65
CA MET A 278 -13.13 16.21 -5.78
C MET A 278 -12.94 15.52 -7.13
N ARG A 279 -13.49 16.14 -8.17
CA ARG A 279 -13.18 15.81 -9.55
C ARG A 279 -12.04 16.68 -10.05
N ILE A 280 -11.16 16.07 -10.85
CA ILE A 280 -10.02 16.74 -11.48
C ILE A 280 -10.03 16.32 -12.94
N SER A 281 -10.02 17.27 -13.88
CA SER A 281 -10.05 16.97 -15.31
C SER A 281 -9.07 17.83 -16.08
N SER A 282 -8.66 17.39 -17.26
CA SER A 282 -7.85 18.18 -18.18
C SER A 282 -8.62 18.50 -19.45
N ILE A 283 -8.45 19.71 -19.97
CA ILE A 283 -8.82 19.99 -21.37
C ILE A 283 -7.88 19.22 -22.31
N TYR A 284 -8.30 18.96 -23.52
CA TYR A 284 -7.49 18.33 -24.58
C TYR A 284 -8.06 18.70 -25.95
N ALA A 285 -7.21 18.70 -26.98
CA ALA A 285 -7.62 19.01 -28.34
C ALA A 285 -8.06 17.77 -29.14
N SER A 286 -7.48 16.59 -28.82
CA SER A 286 -7.81 15.31 -29.51
C SER A 286 -7.57 14.11 -28.58
N PRO A 287 -8.03 12.91 -28.94
CA PRO A 287 -7.76 11.70 -28.15
C PRO A 287 -6.27 11.37 -27.96
N THR A 288 -5.41 11.88 -28.84
CA THR A 288 -3.95 11.68 -28.82
C THR A 288 -3.17 12.96 -28.53
N ASP A 289 -3.84 14.01 -28.05
CA ASP A 289 -3.19 15.24 -27.63
C ASP A 289 -2.20 14.98 -26.49
N GLU A 290 -1.05 15.60 -26.54
CA GLU A 290 -0.03 15.54 -25.49
C GLU A 290 0.32 16.93 -24.91
N ASN A 291 -0.36 18.00 -25.38
CA ASN A 291 -0.16 19.36 -24.92
C ASN A 291 -1.26 19.79 -23.95
N HIS A 292 -1.41 19.05 -22.85
CA HIS A 292 -2.41 19.34 -21.83
C HIS A 292 -1.96 18.80 -20.46
N GLY A 293 -2.84 18.78 -19.45
CA GLY A 293 -2.53 18.24 -18.12
C GLY A 293 -1.99 16.80 -18.19
N TRP A 294 -0.78 16.61 -17.63
CA TRP A 294 -0.07 15.33 -17.73
C TRP A 294 -0.34 14.44 -16.52
N GLU A 295 -0.23 15.00 -15.32
CA GLU A 295 -0.54 14.36 -14.05
C GLU A 295 -1.59 15.16 -13.29
N ALA A 296 -2.56 14.50 -12.67
CA ALA A 296 -3.54 15.19 -11.83
C ALA A 296 -2.93 15.53 -10.47
N VAL A 297 -2.26 14.55 -9.82
CA VAL A 297 -1.63 14.70 -8.50
C VAL A 297 -0.26 14.03 -8.51
N SER A 298 0.75 14.74 -8.02
CA SER A 298 2.10 14.25 -7.80
C SER A 298 2.50 14.41 -6.34
N PHE A 299 3.00 13.33 -5.74
CA PHE A 299 3.66 13.33 -4.43
C PHE A 299 5.16 13.21 -4.62
N ASP A 300 5.93 14.24 -4.22
CA ASP A 300 7.39 14.25 -4.25
C ASP A 300 7.95 14.90 -3.00
N ASN A 301 9.06 14.42 -2.47
CA ASN A 301 9.65 14.90 -1.21
C ASN A 301 8.64 14.97 -0.05
N ILE A 302 7.82 13.96 0.11
CA ILE A 302 6.77 13.88 1.12
C ILE A 302 6.71 12.47 1.74
N TYR A 303 6.36 12.39 3.01
CA TYR A 303 5.96 11.13 3.63
C TYR A 303 4.69 11.29 4.46
N ASN A 304 3.93 10.19 4.68
CA ASN A 304 2.63 10.21 5.36
C ASN A 304 1.64 11.17 4.67
N GLY A 305 1.32 10.91 3.40
CA GLY A 305 0.33 11.66 2.64
C GLY A 305 -0.81 10.78 2.12
N TRP A 306 -1.83 11.40 1.53
CA TRP A 306 -2.91 10.66 0.90
C TRP A 306 -3.59 11.39 -0.26
N ALA A 307 -4.13 10.59 -1.20
CA ALA A 307 -5.15 10.98 -2.17
C ALA A 307 -6.38 10.09 -1.94
N LYS A 308 -7.56 10.69 -1.75
CA LYS A 308 -8.76 9.94 -1.41
C LYS A 308 -10.01 10.44 -2.13
N ASN A 309 -10.83 9.52 -2.65
CA ASN A 309 -12.09 9.86 -3.33
C ASN A 309 -11.89 10.91 -4.45
N LEU A 310 -10.92 10.69 -5.34
CA LEU A 310 -10.68 11.54 -6.50
C LEU A 310 -11.21 10.90 -7.77
N GLU A 311 -11.81 11.68 -8.67
CA GLU A 311 -12.06 11.26 -10.04
C GLU A 311 -11.21 12.10 -11.00
N ALA A 312 -10.15 11.50 -11.57
CA ALA A 312 -9.27 12.13 -12.55
C ALA A 312 -9.69 11.74 -13.98
N TYR A 313 -9.87 12.73 -14.84
CA TYR A 313 -10.27 12.55 -16.23
C TYR A 313 -9.26 13.16 -17.20
N TYR A 314 -8.96 12.44 -18.27
CA TYR A 314 -8.28 12.91 -19.48
C TYR A 314 -6.80 13.29 -19.32
N PHE A 315 -6.18 13.07 -18.19
CA PHE A 315 -4.74 13.31 -18.03
C PHE A 315 -3.92 12.38 -18.91
N GLY A 316 -2.80 12.88 -19.45
CA GLY A 316 -1.99 12.14 -20.41
C GLY A 316 -1.17 11.01 -19.79
N TYR A 317 -0.81 11.14 -18.50
CA TYR A 317 0.05 10.20 -17.81
C TYR A 317 -0.61 9.57 -16.58
N SER A 318 -0.87 10.30 -15.50
CA SER A 318 -1.27 9.69 -14.23
C SER A 318 -2.38 10.47 -13.49
N ALA A 319 -3.27 9.73 -12.82
CA ALA A 319 -4.14 10.31 -11.80
C ALA A 319 -3.36 10.64 -10.52
N VAL A 320 -2.50 9.72 -10.08
CA VAL A 320 -1.63 9.91 -8.93
C VAL A 320 -0.27 9.29 -9.24
N HIS A 321 0.76 10.13 -9.18
CA HIS A 321 2.16 9.72 -9.28
C HIS A 321 2.84 9.87 -7.92
N ILE A 322 3.35 8.76 -7.38
CA ILE A 322 4.13 8.72 -6.15
C ILE A 322 5.60 8.63 -6.55
N ASN A 323 6.31 9.76 -6.54
CA ASN A 323 7.70 9.85 -6.98
C ASN A 323 8.68 9.14 -6.02
N SER A 324 9.87 8.87 -6.47
CA SER A 324 10.88 8.04 -5.79
C SER A 324 11.30 8.56 -4.40
N LYS A 325 11.10 9.84 -4.12
CA LYS A 325 11.38 10.45 -2.81
C LYS A 325 10.13 10.57 -1.91
N ALA A 326 9.00 10.02 -2.34
CA ALA A 326 7.80 9.93 -1.54
C ALA A 326 7.70 8.57 -0.86
N SER A 327 7.16 8.52 0.36
CA SER A 327 6.89 7.26 1.06
C SER A 327 5.67 7.37 1.98
N PHE A 328 5.11 6.21 2.32
CA PHE A 328 3.95 6.10 3.19
C PHE A 328 2.74 6.88 2.66
N ILE A 329 2.50 6.79 1.35
CA ILE A 329 1.37 7.42 0.69
C ILE A 329 0.22 6.40 0.57
N THR A 330 -1.00 6.83 0.91
CA THR A 330 -2.22 6.06 0.63
C THR A 330 -3.00 6.73 -0.48
N VAL A 331 -3.27 5.98 -1.55
CA VAL A 331 -4.24 6.34 -2.60
C VAL A 331 -5.45 5.45 -2.42
N ASP A 332 -6.59 6.03 -2.04
CA ASP A 332 -7.78 5.27 -1.68
C ASP A 332 -9.02 5.74 -2.44
N SER A 333 -9.74 4.81 -3.06
CA SER A 333 -11.02 5.09 -3.75
C SER A 333 -10.89 6.15 -4.86
N CYS A 334 -9.75 6.16 -5.57
CA CYS A 334 -9.48 7.09 -6.66
C CYS A 334 -9.74 6.44 -8.02
N LYS A 335 -10.02 7.28 -9.02
CA LYS A 335 -10.30 6.82 -10.40
C LYS A 335 -9.42 7.56 -11.40
N MET A 336 -8.91 6.84 -12.40
CA MET A 336 -8.31 7.40 -13.62
C MET A 336 -9.16 6.99 -14.82
N LEU A 337 -9.76 7.96 -15.49
CA LEU A 337 -10.74 7.70 -16.53
C LEU A 337 -10.38 8.38 -17.85
N ASP A 338 -10.30 7.57 -18.91
CA ASP A 338 -10.23 8.00 -20.31
C ASP A 338 -9.05 8.91 -20.64
N ALA A 339 -7.83 8.49 -20.25
CA ALA A 339 -6.59 9.18 -20.55
C ALA A 339 -6.48 9.61 -22.01
N LYS A 340 -5.92 10.79 -22.27
CA LYS A 340 -5.70 11.38 -23.59
C LYS A 340 -4.21 11.53 -23.84
N SER A 341 -3.67 10.72 -24.71
CA SER A 341 -2.29 10.74 -25.22
C SER A 341 -2.16 9.61 -26.24
N ILE A 342 -1.05 9.49 -26.92
CA ILE A 342 -0.75 8.27 -27.70
C ILE A 342 -0.64 7.07 -26.75
N ILE A 343 -0.89 5.85 -27.26
CA ILE A 343 -0.84 4.61 -26.48
C ILE A 343 0.54 3.97 -26.69
N ASP A 344 1.59 4.68 -26.28
CA ASP A 344 2.97 4.22 -26.41
C ASP A 344 3.89 4.91 -25.41
N GLY A 345 5.08 4.36 -25.19
CA GLY A 345 6.14 4.93 -24.33
C GLY A 345 5.66 5.22 -22.90
N GLY A 346 6.19 6.26 -22.28
CA GLY A 346 5.85 6.67 -20.91
C GLY A 346 4.53 7.43 -20.82
N ARG A 347 3.39 6.81 -21.15
CA ARG A 347 2.05 7.40 -21.14
C ARG A 347 1.04 6.49 -20.49
N ARG A 348 0.01 7.09 -19.89
CA ARG A 348 -1.16 6.42 -19.31
C ARG A 348 -0.80 5.41 -18.22
N TYR A 349 0.10 5.81 -17.33
CA TYR A 349 0.44 5.10 -16.11
C TYR A 349 -0.52 5.55 -15.00
N SER A 350 -1.71 4.94 -14.95
CA SER A 350 -2.85 5.48 -14.20
C SER A 350 -2.54 5.76 -12.73
N PHE A 351 -1.94 4.80 -12.04
CA PHE A 351 -1.39 4.93 -10.69
C PHE A 351 0.05 4.45 -10.71
N ASN A 352 0.99 5.41 -10.77
CA ASN A 352 2.42 5.11 -10.83
C ASN A 352 3.08 5.26 -9.46
N VAL A 353 3.79 4.23 -9.00
CA VAL A 353 4.47 4.19 -7.71
C VAL A 353 5.96 3.94 -7.92
N ASP A 354 6.75 5.02 -7.90
CA ASP A 354 8.22 4.99 -7.89
C ASP A 354 8.76 5.11 -6.47
N GLY A 355 7.90 5.51 -5.53
CA GLY A 355 8.22 5.66 -4.11
C GLY A 355 8.16 4.35 -3.34
N GLN A 356 8.35 4.46 -2.02
CA GLN A 356 8.41 3.31 -1.12
C GLN A 356 7.26 3.29 -0.13
N ARG A 357 6.95 2.11 0.43
CA ARG A 357 6.02 1.98 1.55
C ARG A 357 4.64 2.59 1.27
N SER A 358 4.17 2.48 0.03
CA SER A 358 2.93 3.11 -0.43
C SER A 358 1.83 2.09 -0.71
N LEU A 359 0.58 2.52 -0.54
CA LEU A 359 -0.63 1.73 -0.69
C LEU A 359 -1.56 2.40 -1.71
N VAL A 360 -1.94 1.67 -2.75
CA VAL A 360 -3.01 2.05 -3.69
C VAL A 360 -4.14 1.05 -3.52
N GLN A 361 -5.31 1.50 -3.09
CA GLN A 361 -6.41 0.59 -2.77
C GLN A 361 -7.77 1.10 -3.27
N ASN A 362 -8.68 0.16 -3.56
CA ASN A 362 -10.06 0.45 -3.94
C ASN A 362 -10.18 1.39 -5.17
N CYS A 363 -9.16 1.37 -6.04
CA CYS A 363 -9.05 2.27 -7.18
C CYS A 363 -9.64 1.64 -8.45
N THR A 364 -10.03 2.48 -9.40
CA THR A 364 -10.58 2.04 -10.69
C THR A 364 -9.91 2.80 -11.82
N THR A 365 -9.54 2.08 -12.89
CA THR A 365 -9.01 2.68 -14.10
C THR A 365 -9.84 2.29 -15.32
N ARG A 366 -9.84 3.18 -16.31
CA ARG A 366 -10.43 2.93 -17.61
C ARG A 366 -9.60 3.58 -18.71
N ASN A 367 -9.23 2.80 -19.72
CA ASN A 367 -8.46 3.24 -20.88
C ASN A 367 -7.05 3.75 -20.51
N GLY A 368 -6.45 3.14 -19.49
CA GLY A 368 -5.03 3.30 -19.17
C GLY A 368 -4.16 2.40 -20.02
N ARG A 369 -2.83 2.49 -19.85
CA ARG A 369 -1.87 1.60 -20.50
C ARG A 369 -1.21 0.70 -19.46
N HIS A 370 -0.49 1.26 -18.50
CA HIS A 370 0.02 0.57 -17.33
C HIS A 370 -0.73 1.08 -16.10
N ASP A 371 -1.83 0.39 -15.76
CA ASP A 371 -2.82 0.96 -14.84
C ASP A 371 -2.37 1.00 -13.38
N TYR A 372 -1.69 -0.04 -12.91
CA TYR A 372 -1.08 -0.15 -11.58
C TYR A 372 0.36 -0.58 -11.78
N VAL A 373 1.29 0.35 -11.60
CA VAL A 373 2.66 0.20 -12.11
C VAL A 373 3.72 0.71 -11.14
N ASN A 374 4.88 0.07 -11.16
CA ASN A 374 6.10 0.54 -10.51
C ASN A 374 7.18 0.79 -11.55
N GLY A 375 7.94 1.84 -11.32
CA GLY A 375 9.06 2.17 -12.19
C GLY A 375 10.38 1.47 -11.81
N SER A 376 11.46 2.06 -12.26
CA SER A 376 12.82 1.52 -12.11
C SER A 376 13.28 1.51 -10.66
N ARG A 377 13.80 0.37 -10.20
CA ARG A 377 14.50 0.23 -8.90
C ARG A 377 13.64 0.65 -7.70
N THR A 378 12.32 0.48 -7.84
CA THR A 378 11.39 0.77 -6.74
C THR A 378 11.58 -0.25 -5.63
N CYS A 379 11.87 0.24 -4.40
CA CYS A 379 12.06 -0.60 -3.22
C CYS A 379 10.73 -0.80 -2.48
N GLY A 380 10.39 -2.05 -2.20
CA GLY A 380 9.22 -2.41 -1.39
C GLY A 380 9.41 -2.28 0.14
N PRO A 381 8.34 -2.56 0.89
CA PRO A 381 7.04 -3.01 0.39
C PRO A 381 6.25 -1.89 -0.28
N ASN A 382 5.52 -2.23 -1.35
CA ASN A 382 4.43 -1.44 -1.90
C ASN A 382 3.25 -2.37 -2.19
N VAL A 383 2.01 -1.87 -2.09
CA VAL A 383 0.81 -2.68 -2.25
C VAL A 383 -0.19 -1.99 -3.17
N PHE A 384 -0.68 -2.75 -4.16
CA PHE A 384 -1.90 -2.45 -4.90
C PHE A 384 -2.97 -3.44 -4.44
N TYR A 385 -4.07 -2.94 -3.89
CA TYR A 385 -5.08 -3.77 -3.25
C TYR A 385 -6.49 -3.46 -3.75
N ASN A 386 -7.31 -4.52 -3.98
CA ASN A 386 -8.74 -4.43 -4.27
C ASN A 386 -9.09 -3.38 -5.34
N SER A 387 -8.42 -3.44 -6.49
CA SER A 387 -8.51 -2.43 -7.52
C SER A 387 -8.82 -3.04 -8.89
N THR A 388 -9.43 -2.25 -9.79
CA THR A 388 -9.90 -2.75 -11.08
C THR A 388 -9.37 -1.91 -12.25
N ALA A 389 -9.08 -2.58 -13.37
CA ALA A 389 -8.72 -1.95 -14.64
C ALA A 389 -9.62 -2.45 -15.77
N THR A 390 -10.15 -1.51 -16.56
CA THR A 390 -11.01 -1.80 -17.72
C THR A 390 -10.50 -1.09 -18.96
N ILE A 391 -10.71 -1.66 -20.15
CA ILE A 391 -10.16 -1.17 -21.42
C ILE A 391 -8.63 -0.99 -21.28
N GLN A 392 -7.99 -2.04 -20.78
CA GLN A 392 -6.57 -2.08 -20.52
C GLN A 392 -5.78 -2.15 -21.85
N ASN A 393 -4.85 -1.23 -22.10
CA ASN A 393 -4.10 -1.19 -23.36
C ASN A 393 -2.72 -1.87 -23.27
N SER A 394 -2.26 -2.26 -22.05
CA SER A 394 -1.06 -3.03 -21.81
C SER A 394 -1.15 -3.74 -20.46
N ASP A 395 -0.03 -3.97 -19.79
CA ASP A 395 0.10 -4.77 -18.58
C ASP A 395 -0.09 -3.99 -17.27
N ILE A 396 -0.45 -4.71 -16.22
CA ILE A 396 -0.34 -4.32 -14.82
C ILE A 396 0.86 -5.08 -14.24
N GLY A 397 1.75 -4.36 -13.56
CA GLY A 397 2.93 -4.97 -12.95
C GLY A 397 4.11 -4.00 -12.88
N PRO A 398 5.28 -4.44 -12.39
CA PRO A 398 6.49 -3.62 -12.42
C PRO A 398 6.94 -3.44 -13.88
N HIS A 399 7.29 -2.20 -14.26
CA HIS A 399 7.51 -1.91 -15.68
C HIS A 399 8.94 -2.24 -16.14
N HIS A 400 9.97 -1.88 -15.37
CA HIS A 400 11.36 -2.06 -15.82
C HIS A 400 12.37 -1.94 -14.69
N ARG A 401 13.58 -2.48 -14.95
CA ARG A 401 14.80 -2.23 -14.18
C ARG A 401 14.66 -2.49 -12.67
N TRP A 402 14.20 -3.69 -12.32
CA TRP A 402 14.30 -4.29 -10.99
C TRP A 402 13.54 -3.58 -9.87
N ALA A 403 12.22 -3.56 -9.94
CA ALA A 403 11.42 -3.26 -8.75
C ALA A 403 11.42 -4.48 -7.80
N THR A 404 11.33 -4.26 -6.48
CA THR A 404 11.35 -5.36 -5.49
C THR A 404 10.27 -5.20 -4.43
N GLY A 405 9.72 -6.34 -3.99
CA GLY A 405 8.80 -6.37 -2.85
C GLY A 405 7.45 -5.69 -3.11
N ILE A 406 6.82 -5.97 -4.25
CA ILE A 406 5.53 -5.41 -4.63
C ILE A 406 4.46 -6.48 -4.52
N LEU A 407 3.35 -6.16 -3.88
CA LEU A 407 2.16 -7.01 -3.78
C LEU A 407 1.02 -6.43 -4.61
N PHE A 408 0.52 -7.22 -5.55
CA PHE A 408 -0.75 -7.03 -6.24
C PHE A 408 -1.77 -7.99 -5.61
N ASP A 409 -2.73 -7.46 -4.86
CA ASP A 409 -3.65 -8.24 -4.03
C ASP A 409 -5.10 -7.98 -4.44
N ASN A 410 -5.81 -8.99 -4.92
CA ASN A 410 -7.19 -8.88 -5.39
C ASN A 410 -7.38 -7.84 -6.51
N LEU A 411 -6.46 -7.75 -7.45
CA LEU A 411 -6.64 -6.91 -8.63
C LEU A 411 -7.43 -7.66 -9.71
N THR A 412 -8.30 -6.94 -10.41
CA THR A 412 -9.01 -7.44 -11.58
C THR A 412 -8.71 -6.58 -12.79
N GLY A 413 -8.21 -7.19 -13.86
CA GLY A 413 -7.91 -6.54 -15.13
C GLY A 413 -8.49 -7.32 -16.32
N ASN A 414 -8.88 -6.61 -17.37
CA ASN A 414 -9.33 -7.24 -18.63
C ASN A 414 -8.19 -7.35 -19.68
N GLY A 415 -6.96 -7.25 -19.27
CA GLY A 415 -5.72 -7.41 -20.04
C GLY A 415 -4.74 -8.35 -19.35
N SER A 416 -3.44 -8.06 -19.48
CA SER A 416 -2.38 -8.84 -18.85
C SER A 416 -1.94 -8.26 -17.49
N MET A 417 -1.43 -9.16 -16.64
CA MET A 417 -0.63 -8.83 -15.45
C MET A 417 0.71 -9.54 -15.58
N ASP A 418 1.81 -8.82 -15.36
CA ASP A 418 3.11 -9.44 -15.57
C ASP A 418 4.23 -8.97 -14.64
N VAL A 419 5.19 -9.86 -14.48
CA VAL A 419 6.57 -9.60 -14.09
C VAL A 419 7.46 -10.43 -15.01
N GLN A 420 8.26 -9.76 -15.85
CA GLN A 420 8.99 -10.43 -16.93
C GLN A 420 10.35 -9.77 -17.22
N ASN A 421 11.20 -10.51 -17.91
CA ASN A 421 12.40 -9.99 -18.55
C ASN A 421 12.00 -9.33 -19.88
N ARG A 422 12.01 -8.02 -19.92
CA ARG A 422 11.68 -7.20 -21.10
C ARG A 422 12.88 -6.98 -22.02
N LEU A 423 14.03 -7.55 -21.67
CA LEU A 423 15.27 -7.53 -22.45
C LEU A 423 15.60 -6.12 -22.98
N VAL A 424 15.68 -5.98 -24.30
CA VAL A 424 16.00 -4.71 -24.98
C VAL A 424 14.82 -3.76 -25.18
N MET A 425 13.60 -4.16 -24.78
CA MET A 425 12.42 -3.28 -24.92
C MET A 425 12.71 -1.91 -24.32
N GLY A 426 12.19 -0.87 -24.96
CA GLY A 426 12.49 0.52 -24.63
C GLY A 426 13.99 0.83 -24.78
N SER A 427 14.66 1.20 -23.72
CA SER A 427 16.11 1.48 -23.70
C SER A 427 16.89 0.42 -22.90
N GLY A 428 16.49 -0.85 -22.96
CA GLY A 428 17.07 -1.93 -22.15
C GLY A 428 16.36 -2.05 -20.81
N HIS A 429 15.07 -2.38 -20.84
CA HIS A 429 14.24 -2.54 -19.65
C HIS A 429 14.69 -3.70 -18.77
N GLY A 430 15.16 -4.80 -19.39
CA GLY A 430 15.64 -5.99 -18.68
C GLY A 430 14.58 -6.59 -17.75
N TRP A 431 15.00 -7.21 -16.68
CA TRP A 431 14.13 -7.76 -15.65
C TRP A 431 13.30 -6.66 -14.98
N SER A 432 11.99 -6.75 -15.06
CA SER A 432 11.08 -5.73 -14.49
C SER A 432 11.05 -5.78 -12.96
N GLY A 433 11.22 -6.96 -12.36
CA GLY A 433 11.29 -7.06 -10.90
C GLY A 433 11.61 -8.44 -10.37
N GLY A 434 11.93 -8.48 -9.08
CA GLY A 434 12.06 -9.67 -8.24
C GLY A 434 11.28 -9.51 -6.94
N GLN A 435 10.86 -10.62 -6.32
CA GLN A 435 10.01 -10.64 -5.13
C GLN A 435 8.66 -9.95 -5.36
N ILE A 436 8.07 -10.19 -6.52
CA ILE A 436 6.76 -9.66 -6.93
C ILE A 436 5.69 -10.72 -6.68
N MET A 437 4.63 -10.33 -5.96
CA MET A 437 3.55 -11.21 -5.57
C MET A 437 2.23 -10.77 -6.21
N PHE A 438 1.58 -11.69 -6.93
CA PHE A 438 0.18 -11.58 -7.33
C PHE A 438 -0.64 -12.54 -6.45
N TRP A 439 -1.55 -11.99 -5.65
CA TRP A 439 -2.39 -12.76 -4.73
C TRP A 439 -3.88 -12.60 -5.08
N ASN A 440 -4.56 -13.71 -5.38
CA ASN A 440 -5.99 -13.73 -5.73
C ASN A 440 -6.36 -12.73 -6.86
N CYS A 441 -5.45 -12.45 -7.78
CA CYS A 441 -5.69 -11.56 -8.91
C CYS A 441 -6.47 -12.25 -10.02
N ASN A 442 -7.18 -11.47 -10.85
CA ASN A 442 -7.94 -11.95 -12.00
C ASN A 442 -7.51 -11.20 -13.27
N ALA A 443 -6.98 -11.92 -14.26
CA ALA A 443 -6.48 -11.36 -15.52
C ALA A 443 -6.73 -12.31 -16.70
N VAL A 444 -6.75 -11.75 -17.91
CA VAL A 444 -6.88 -12.57 -19.16
C VAL A 444 -5.61 -13.37 -19.41
N LYS A 445 -4.43 -12.80 -19.11
CA LYS A 445 -3.11 -13.44 -19.24
C LYS A 445 -2.23 -13.00 -18.06
N MET A 446 -1.39 -13.90 -17.59
CA MET A 446 -0.34 -13.56 -16.63
C MET A 446 1.01 -14.07 -17.12
N ILE A 447 2.02 -13.21 -17.10
CA ILE A 447 3.41 -13.59 -17.39
C ILE A 447 4.18 -13.47 -16.07
N ILE A 448 4.56 -14.61 -15.51
CA ILE A 448 5.25 -14.70 -14.21
C ILE A 448 6.58 -15.39 -14.47
N GLN A 449 7.60 -14.61 -14.77
CA GLN A 449 8.94 -15.13 -14.99
C GLN A 449 9.77 -15.11 -13.71
N ASP A 450 10.60 -16.13 -13.52
CA ASP A 450 11.48 -16.28 -12.38
C ASP A 450 12.90 -15.84 -12.75
N PRO A 451 13.43 -14.80 -12.11
CA PRO A 451 14.79 -14.35 -12.38
C PRO A 451 15.82 -15.42 -11.96
N PRO A 452 16.98 -15.50 -12.62
CA PRO A 452 18.04 -16.40 -12.17
C PRO A 452 18.58 -15.98 -10.79
N GLY A 453 19.06 -16.96 -10.04
CA GLY A 453 19.51 -16.79 -8.65
C GLY A 453 18.41 -17.11 -7.64
N ASP A 454 18.36 -16.37 -6.54
CA ASP A 454 17.42 -16.62 -5.43
C ASP A 454 16.22 -15.67 -5.43
N ALA A 455 16.10 -14.79 -6.43
CA ALA A 455 14.93 -13.95 -6.57
C ALA A 455 13.71 -14.79 -6.97
N ILE A 456 12.55 -14.49 -6.44
CA ILE A 456 11.34 -15.29 -6.63
C ILE A 456 10.18 -14.37 -6.98
N ASN A 457 9.40 -14.74 -8.00
CA ASN A 457 8.12 -14.11 -8.32
C ASN A 457 6.98 -15.11 -8.15
N TRP A 458 5.83 -14.66 -7.66
CA TRP A 458 4.72 -15.54 -7.29
C TRP A 458 3.40 -15.13 -7.94
N ALA A 459 2.57 -16.11 -8.30
CA ALA A 459 1.14 -15.94 -8.53
C ALA A 459 0.37 -17.01 -7.75
N ILE A 460 -0.35 -16.59 -6.71
CA ILE A 460 -1.02 -17.47 -5.76
C ILE A 460 -2.52 -17.18 -5.74
N GLY A 461 -3.34 -18.18 -5.99
CA GLY A 461 -4.80 -18.04 -6.04
C GLY A 461 -5.31 -17.22 -7.22
N CYS A 462 -4.47 -17.04 -8.25
CA CYS A 462 -4.82 -16.18 -9.38
C CYS A 462 -5.73 -16.88 -10.38
N ILE A 463 -6.73 -16.14 -10.86
CA ILE A 463 -7.69 -16.61 -11.86
C ILE A 463 -7.24 -16.06 -13.22
N SER A 464 -6.65 -16.93 -14.03
CA SER A 464 -6.27 -16.61 -15.42
C SER A 464 -6.27 -17.90 -16.23
N PRO A 465 -6.81 -17.89 -17.46
CA PRO A 465 -6.74 -19.06 -18.35
C PRO A 465 -5.31 -19.35 -18.81
N ASN A 466 -4.40 -18.37 -18.71
CA ASN A 466 -3.02 -18.51 -19.17
C ASN A 466 -2.06 -17.83 -18.18
N ILE A 467 -1.36 -18.64 -17.36
CA ILE A 467 -0.21 -18.20 -16.55
C ILE A 467 1.02 -18.88 -17.13
N THR A 468 2.04 -18.10 -17.52
CA THR A 468 3.15 -18.60 -18.34
C THR A 468 4.47 -17.91 -18.01
N GLY A 469 5.60 -18.59 -18.33
CA GLY A 469 6.94 -18.02 -18.41
C GLY A 469 7.29 -17.47 -19.80
N VAL A 470 6.36 -17.58 -20.80
CA VAL A 470 6.55 -17.01 -22.14
C VAL A 470 6.19 -15.53 -22.09
N GLY A 471 7.22 -14.70 -22.07
CA GLY A 471 7.11 -13.25 -22.05
C GLY A 471 7.01 -12.61 -23.43
N ASP A 472 6.98 -11.28 -23.44
CA ASP A 472 6.89 -10.50 -24.69
C ASP A 472 8.24 -10.43 -25.41
N ALA A 473 9.36 -10.50 -24.70
CA ALA A 473 10.71 -10.43 -25.24
C ALA A 473 11.48 -11.75 -25.10
N THR A 474 11.26 -12.52 -24.04
CA THR A 474 11.97 -13.76 -23.74
C THR A 474 11.04 -14.85 -23.23
N THR A 475 11.50 -16.09 -23.27
CA THR A 475 10.92 -17.20 -22.49
C THR A 475 11.89 -17.54 -21.38
N GLU A 476 11.42 -17.40 -20.14
CA GLU A 476 12.19 -17.67 -18.92
C GLU A 476 11.47 -18.75 -18.08
N PRO A 477 12.12 -19.33 -17.08
CA PRO A 477 11.44 -20.18 -16.11
C PRO A 477 10.22 -19.48 -15.53
N ILE A 478 9.15 -20.25 -15.32
CA ILE A 478 7.95 -19.73 -14.68
C ILE A 478 8.17 -19.62 -13.17
N GLY A 479 7.70 -18.54 -12.58
CA GLY A 479 7.74 -18.32 -11.14
C GLY A 479 6.88 -19.32 -10.35
N VAL A 480 6.75 -19.09 -9.07
CA VAL A 480 5.99 -19.99 -8.17
C VAL A 480 4.49 -19.77 -8.35
N ILE A 481 3.82 -20.78 -8.89
CA ILE A 481 2.36 -20.75 -9.13
C ILE A 481 1.68 -21.72 -8.16
N GLN A 482 0.69 -21.21 -7.40
CA GLN A 482 -0.16 -22.05 -6.56
C GLN A 482 -1.63 -21.73 -6.78
N SER A 483 -2.48 -22.76 -6.77
CA SER A 483 -3.94 -22.61 -6.84
C SER A 483 -4.43 -21.81 -8.05
N GLN A 484 -3.83 -22.05 -9.23
CA GLN A 484 -4.28 -21.41 -10.48
C GLN A 484 -5.76 -21.70 -10.74
N GLY A 485 -6.51 -20.65 -11.10
CA GLY A 485 -7.94 -20.74 -11.41
C GLY A 485 -8.87 -20.79 -10.19
N THR A 486 -8.30 -20.73 -8.97
CA THR A 486 -9.10 -20.75 -7.74
C THR A 486 -8.46 -19.89 -6.65
N SER A 487 -9.20 -18.91 -6.15
CA SER A 487 -8.73 -18.00 -5.10
C SER A 487 -8.46 -18.71 -3.78
N ILE A 488 -7.47 -18.22 -3.03
CA ILE A 488 -7.16 -18.68 -1.67
C ILE A 488 -8.24 -18.15 -0.71
N ALA A 489 -9.25 -18.96 -0.43
CA ALA A 489 -10.38 -18.56 0.40
C ALA A 489 -10.00 -18.41 1.89
N ALA A 490 -9.01 -19.16 2.38
CA ALA A 490 -8.54 -19.09 3.76
C ALA A 490 -7.87 -17.76 4.09
N ILE A 491 -7.26 -17.11 3.09
CA ILE A 491 -6.63 -15.79 3.19
C ILE A 491 -7.15 -14.95 2.01
N PRO A 492 -8.34 -14.35 2.11
CA PRO A 492 -8.97 -13.64 0.99
C PRO A 492 -8.14 -12.44 0.49
N SER A 493 -7.35 -11.83 1.36
CA SER A 493 -6.35 -10.81 1.04
C SER A 493 -5.10 -11.04 1.87
N LEU A 494 -3.97 -11.16 1.21
CA LEU A 494 -2.68 -11.29 1.88
C LEU A 494 -2.33 -10.02 2.65
N TYR A 495 -2.51 -8.85 2.02
CA TYR A 495 -2.27 -7.55 2.65
C TYR A 495 -3.07 -7.37 3.93
N MET A 496 -4.39 -7.61 3.88
CA MET A 496 -5.26 -7.43 5.05
C MET A 496 -4.95 -8.45 6.16
N ALA A 497 -4.63 -9.68 5.80
CA ALA A 497 -4.24 -10.70 6.78
C ALA A 497 -2.93 -10.32 7.48
N GLN A 498 -1.92 -9.89 6.72
CA GLN A 498 -0.64 -9.41 7.25
C GLN A 498 -0.80 -8.14 8.11
N LEU A 499 -1.62 -7.19 7.66
CA LEU A 499 -1.91 -5.97 8.43
C LEU A 499 -2.56 -6.30 9.76
N ASN A 500 -3.59 -7.15 9.75
CA ASN A 500 -4.27 -7.57 10.97
C ASN A 500 -3.31 -8.31 11.93
N ASP A 501 -2.45 -9.16 11.38
CA ASP A 501 -1.46 -9.91 12.17
C ASP A 501 -0.45 -8.96 12.82
N ARG A 502 0.08 -7.99 12.06
CA ARG A 502 1.02 -6.98 12.57
C ARG A 502 0.39 -6.06 13.62
N LEU A 503 -0.84 -5.58 13.39
CA LEU A 503 -1.55 -4.72 14.35
C LEU A 503 -1.85 -5.48 15.66
N ALA A 504 -2.24 -6.74 15.57
CA ALA A 504 -2.43 -7.58 16.77
C ALA A 504 -1.13 -7.74 17.57
N PHE A 505 0.02 -7.88 16.88
CA PHE A 505 1.33 -7.93 17.53
C PHE A 505 1.68 -6.59 18.20
N LEU A 506 1.48 -5.46 17.54
CA LEU A 506 1.77 -4.13 18.10
C LEU A 506 0.93 -3.84 19.35
N LEU A 507 -0.34 -4.25 19.36
CA LEU A 507 -1.21 -4.12 20.54
C LEU A 507 -0.70 -4.94 21.73
N ASN A 508 -0.02 -6.06 21.48
CA ASN A 508 0.53 -6.92 22.52
C ASN A 508 1.94 -6.49 23.01
N THR A 509 2.65 -5.63 22.28
CA THR A 509 4.07 -5.30 22.55
C THR A 509 4.34 -3.87 23.01
N GLN A 510 3.32 -3.00 23.15
CA GLN A 510 3.52 -1.63 23.65
C GLN A 510 4.01 -1.67 25.11
N PRO A 511 5.25 -1.21 25.42
CA PRO A 511 5.83 -1.35 26.76
C PRO A 511 5.20 -0.49 27.85
N ASN A 512 4.27 0.42 27.50
CA ASN A 512 3.48 1.20 28.46
C ASN A 512 2.05 0.67 28.67
N PHE A 513 1.65 -0.36 27.95
CA PHE A 513 0.52 -1.17 28.37
C PHE A 513 1.11 -2.23 29.31
N ILE A 514 1.01 -1.97 30.59
CA ILE A 514 1.32 -2.92 31.63
C ILE A 514 0.83 -4.29 31.16
N SER A 515 1.71 -5.28 31.20
CA SER A 515 1.41 -6.69 30.93
C SER A 515 0.47 -7.29 31.99
N ASP A 516 -0.63 -6.62 32.26
CA ASP A 516 -1.79 -7.22 32.91
C ASP A 516 -2.62 -7.86 31.82
N ASN A 517 -2.26 -9.09 31.53
CA ASN A 517 -2.93 -10.03 30.65
C ASN A 517 -4.35 -10.30 31.06
N ASN A 518 -5.19 -9.32 31.42
CA ASN A 518 -6.59 -9.58 31.73
C ASN A 518 -7.32 -8.35 32.28
N LEU A 519 -7.10 -7.13 31.80
CA LEU A 519 -7.87 -5.99 32.32
C LEU A 519 -9.35 -6.04 31.91
N PHE A 520 -9.68 -6.53 30.70
CA PHE A 520 -11.05 -6.83 30.32
C PHE A 520 -11.17 -7.77 29.10
N VAL A 521 -12.28 -8.50 29.03
CA VAL A 521 -12.60 -9.43 27.96
C VAL A 521 -14.00 -9.12 27.43
N ILE A 522 -14.23 -9.26 26.12
CA ILE A 522 -15.55 -9.11 25.49
C ILE A 522 -16.06 -10.47 25.04
N VAL A 523 -17.23 -10.86 25.52
CA VAL A 523 -17.89 -12.12 25.16
C VAL A 523 -19.38 -11.91 24.89
N PRO A 524 -19.98 -12.63 23.95
CA PRO A 524 -19.35 -13.48 22.95
C PRO A 524 -18.62 -12.66 21.89
N ASN A 525 -17.60 -13.24 21.28
CA ASN A 525 -16.91 -12.66 20.14
C ASN A 525 -16.59 -13.78 19.12
N PRO A 526 -17.28 -13.86 17.95
CA PRO A 526 -18.28 -12.92 17.43
C PRO A 526 -19.58 -12.82 18.23
N ALA A 527 -20.19 -11.64 18.21
CA ALA A 527 -21.46 -11.34 18.85
C ALA A 527 -22.62 -11.21 17.84
N LYS A 528 -23.85 -11.44 18.27
CA LYS A 528 -25.06 -11.24 17.44
C LYS A 528 -25.84 -9.99 17.85
N SER A 529 -26.23 -9.91 19.09
CA SER A 529 -27.11 -8.83 19.59
C SER A 529 -26.62 -8.21 20.89
N GLN A 530 -25.79 -8.88 21.65
CA GLN A 530 -25.31 -8.41 22.94
C GLN A 530 -23.86 -8.82 23.14
N ILE A 531 -23.08 -7.97 23.79
CA ILE A 531 -21.74 -8.26 24.31
C ILE A 531 -21.70 -8.01 25.81
N THR A 532 -20.92 -8.81 26.51
CA THR A 532 -20.57 -8.57 27.91
C THR A 532 -19.09 -8.22 27.98
N ILE A 533 -18.78 -7.10 28.61
CA ILE A 533 -17.41 -6.69 28.88
C ILE A 533 -17.11 -7.07 30.34
N HIS A 534 -16.17 -7.99 30.55
CA HIS A 534 -15.69 -8.39 31.87
C HIS A 534 -14.41 -7.62 32.20
N LEU A 535 -14.36 -6.98 33.36
CA LEU A 535 -13.19 -6.30 33.91
C LEU A 535 -12.55 -7.19 34.97
N ASN A 536 -11.23 -7.37 34.93
CA ASN A 536 -10.50 -8.20 35.89
C ASN A 536 -9.94 -7.43 37.09
N GLN A 537 -10.09 -6.10 37.09
CA GLN A 537 -9.80 -5.22 38.23
C GLN A 537 -10.77 -4.07 38.28
N PRO A 538 -11.10 -3.50 39.46
CA PRO A 538 -11.97 -2.36 39.56
C PRO A 538 -11.38 -1.16 38.80
N PHE A 539 -12.12 -0.69 37.82
CA PHE A 539 -11.84 0.60 37.19
C PHE A 539 -12.29 1.69 38.14
N ILE A 540 -11.41 2.65 38.41
CA ILE A 540 -11.67 3.78 39.30
C ILE A 540 -12.84 4.62 38.72
N SER A 541 -13.66 5.19 39.60
CA SER A 541 -14.77 6.11 39.30
C SER A 541 -14.43 7.08 38.14
N ASN A 542 -15.41 7.32 37.26
CA ASN A 542 -15.37 8.16 36.05
C ASN A 542 -14.84 7.48 34.77
N SER A 543 -15.05 6.19 34.61
CA SER A 543 -14.75 5.52 33.33
C SER A 543 -15.94 5.58 32.38
N THR A 544 -15.63 5.67 31.08
CA THR A 544 -16.62 5.73 30.00
C THR A 544 -16.35 4.61 29.00
N ILE A 545 -17.41 4.04 28.42
CA ILE A 545 -17.34 3.03 27.35
C ILE A 545 -17.89 3.64 26.06
N SER A 546 -17.13 3.54 24.97
CA SER A 546 -17.54 3.96 23.62
C SER A 546 -17.28 2.85 22.61
N ILE A 547 -18.17 2.66 21.64
CA ILE A 547 -17.97 1.69 20.54
C ILE A 547 -17.73 2.46 19.26
N PHE A 548 -16.69 2.04 18.54
CA PHE A 548 -16.27 2.60 17.26
C PHE A 548 -16.39 1.54 16.16
N ASN A 549 -16.76 1.98 14.97
CA ASN A 549 -16.62 1.16 13.77
C ASN A 549 -15.16 1.21 13.25
N VAL A 550 -14.86 0.43 12.19
CA VAL A 550 -13.54 0.39 11.55
C VAL A 550 -13.08 1.72 10.96
N ASN A 551 -13.99 2.68 10.77
CA ASN A 551 -13.70 4.03 10.28
C ASN A 551 -13.40 5.02 11.42
N GLY A 552 -13.33 4.56 12.68
CA GLY A 552 -13.11 5.39 13.85
C GLY A 552 -14.32 6.26 14.26
N GLN A 553 -15.51 6.00 13.69
CA GLN A 553 -16.73 6.70 14.06
C GLN A 553 -17.36 6.06 15.29
N ILE A 554 -17.78 6.87 16.26
CA ILE A 554 -18.55 6.39 17.42
C ILE A 554 -19.92 5.93 16.92
N VAL A 555 -20.18 4.62 17.01
CA VAL A 555 -21.46 4.00 16.64
C VAL A 555 -22.36 3.76 17.85
N LYS A 556 -21.77 3.79 19.05
CA LYS A 556 -22.51 3.81 20.30
C LYS A 556 -21.83 4.76 21.27
N LYS A 557 -22.58 5.73 21.76
CA LYS A 557 -22.05 6.86 22.54
C LYS A 557 -21.81 6.42 23.99
N GLN A 558 -20.75 6.99 24.53
CA GLN A 558 -20.29 7.07 25.88
C GLN A 558 -21.36 6.74 26.94
N MET A 559 -21.19 5.61 27.62
CA MET A 559 -21.94 5.29 28.82
C MET A 559 -21.03 5.60 30.01
N GLU A 560 -21.46 6.49 30.88
CA GLU A 560 -20.77 6.74 32.14
C GLU A 560 -20.95 5.52 33.06
N ILE A 561 -19.87 5.05 33.60
CA ILE A 561 -19.86 4.03 34.63
C ILE A 561 -20.07 4.79 35.95
N ALA A 562 -21.34 5.13 36.23
CA ALA A 562 -21.72 5.77 37.48
C ALA A 562 -21.92 4.71 38.56
N ASP A 563 -21.35 4.96 39.75
CA ASP A 563 -21.50 4.27 41.04
C ASP A 563 -21.48 2.72 41.01
N TYR A 564 -20.34 2.18 41.33
CA TYR A 564 -20.15 0.74 41.54
C TYR A 564 -19.84 0.39 43.00
N SER A 565 -20.71 -0.45 43.57
CA SER A 565 -20.33 -1.29 44.71
C SER A 565 -19.29 -2.30 44.24
N ASP A 566 -18.31 -2.62 45.06
CA ASP A 566 -17.07 -3.38 44.83
C ASP A 566 -17.18 -4.76 44.15
N ASP A 567 -18.39 -5.20 43.74
CA ASP A 567 -18.64 -6.58 43.30
C ASP A 567 -19.07 -6.76 41.81
N LYS A 568 -19.23 -5.71 41.00
CA LYS A 568 -19.64 -5.85 39.59
C LYS A 568 -18.52 -5.53 38.60
N LEU A 569 -17.89 -6.59 38.13
CA LEU A 569 -16.82 -6.55 37.12
C LEU A 569 -17.32 -6.84 35.68
N SER A 570 -18.63 -6.65 35.40
CA SER A 570 -19.20 -7.02 34.09
C SER A 570 -20.27 -6.04 33.60
N PHE A 571 -20.22 -5.66 32.33
CA PHE A 571 -21.15 -4.75 31.67
C PHE A 571 -21.77 -5.40 30.43
N ASN A 572 -23.09 -5.39 30.33
CA ASN A 572 -23.80 -5.87 29.15
C ASN A 572 -24.15 -4.70 28.24
N LEU A 573 -23.79 -4.81 26.97
CA LEU A 573 -24.07 -3.83 25.94
C LEU A 573 -24.90 -4.47 24.82
N ASP A 574 -26.05 -3.85 24.53
CA ASP A 574 -26.84 -4.21 23.35
C ASP A 574 -26.14 -3.67 22.09
N VAL A 575 -25.82 -4.56 21.17
CA VAL A 575 -25.21 -4.29 19.88
C VAL A 575 -26.07 -4.76 18.71
N SER A 576 -27.34 -5.04 18.97
CA SER A 576 -28.30 -5.54 17.98
C SER A 576 -28.51 -4.61 16.78
N ASN A 577 -28.28 -3.32 16.95
CA ASN A 577 -28.40 -2.31 15.89
C ASN A 577 -27.13 -2.15 15.04
N LEU A 578 -26.02 -2.83 15.38
CA LEU A 578 -24.80 -2.77 14.61
C LEU A 578 -24.84 -3.79 13.46
N SER A 579 -24.34 -3.42 12.30
CA SER A 579 -24.21 -4.31 11.13
C SER A 579 -23.12 -5.36 11.35
N ASP A 580 -23.09 -6.41 10.54
CA ASP A 580 -21.97 -7.35 10.50
C ASP A 580 -20.67 -6.59 10.21
N GLY A 581 -19.61 -6.86 11.00
CA GLY A 581 -18.34 -6.17 10.85
C GLY A 581 -17.46 -6.18 12.09
N ASN A 582 -16.32 -5.53 11.97
CA ASN A 582 -15.38 -5.32 13.08
C ASN A 582 -15.68 -4.02 13.81
N TYR A 583 -15.58 -4.06 15.13
CA TYR A 583 -15.82 -2.93 16.02
C TYR A 583 -14.75 -2.87 17.11
N TYR A 584 -14.60 -1.70 17.73
CA TYR A 584 -13.68 -1.47 18.84
C TYR A 584 -14.44 -0.89 20.03
N ALA A 585 -14.30 -1.48 21.19
CA ALA A 585 -14.77 -0.90 22.44
C ALA A 585 -13.60 -0.18 23.12
N GLU A 586 -13.75 1.11 23.37
CA GLU A 586 -12.85 1.91 24.19
C GLU A 586 -13.41 1.99 25.61
N ILE A 587 -12.57 1.70 26.59
CA ILE A 587 -12.80 2.05 27.99
C ILE A 587 -11.81 3.15 28.35
N LYS A 588 -12.32 4.30 28.78
CA LYS A 588 -11.52 5.50 29.06
C LYS A 588 -11.85 6.06 30.41
N ASN A 589 -10.81 6.44 31.18
CA ASN A 589 -10.91 7.32 32.37
C ASN A 589 -10.03 8.56 32.16
N ASP A 590 -9.97 9.44 33.16
CA ASP A 590 -9.22 10.71 33.07
C ASP A 590 -7.74 10.57 32.72
N THR A 591 -7.13 9.41 32.95
CA THR A 591 -5.69 9.18 32.80
C THR A 591 -5.33 8.10 31.79
N LYS A 592 -6.25 7.20 31.41
CA LYS A 592 -5.97 6.02 30.56
C LYS A 592 -7.12 5.71 29.63
N SER A 593 -6.79 5.22 28.43
CA SER A 593 -7.73 4.69 27.46
C SER A 593 -7.27 3.31 26.97
N LYS A 594 -8.20 2.36 26.84
CA LYS A 594 -7.92 1.03 26.33
C LYS A 594 -8.98 0.60 25.32
N PHE A 595 -8.52 -0.01 24.21
CA PHE A 595 -9.37 -0.51 23.15
C PHE A 595 -9.34 -2.03 23.08
N LEU A 596 -10.51 -2.65 22.84
CA LEU A 596 -10.62 -4.07 22.46
C LEU A 596 -11.47 -4.22 21.21
N LYS A 597 -10.98 -5.04 20.30
CA LYS A 597 -11.70 -5.41 19.07
C LYS A 597 -12.71 -6.51 19.36
N PHE A 598 -13.90 -6.40 18.75
CA PHE A 598 -14.88 -7.47 18.67
C PHE A 598 -15.58 -7.50 17.31
N ILE A 599 -16.23 -8.61 17.02
CA ILE A 599 -16.87 -8.87 15.72
C ILE A 599 -18.37 -9.02 15.93
N ILE A 600 -19.16 -8.35 15.11
CA ILE A 600 -20.60 -8.62 14.96
C ILE A 600 -20.80 -9.55 13.77
N LYS A 601 -21.52 -10.64 13.99
CA LYS A 601 -21.91 -11.59 12.94
C LYS A 601 -23.31 -12.11 13.28
N LYS A 602 -24.32 -11.59 12.58
CA LYS A 602 -25.75 -11.95 12.74
C LYS A 602 -26.12 -13.25 12.06
#